data_e4f0f71e85d4cab1151c2701a3b46a81
#
_entry.id   e4f0f71e85d4cab1151c2701a3b46a81
#
_cell.length_a   1.000
_cell.length_b   1.000
_cell.length_c   1.000
_cell.angle_alpha   90.00
_cell.angle_beta   90.00
_cell.angle_gamma   90.00
#
_symmetry.space_group_name_H-M   'P 1'
#
loop_
_entity.id
_entity.type
_entity.pdbx_description
1 polymer ?
#
loop_
_entity_poly.entity_id
_entity_poly.type
_entity_poly.pdbx_seq_one_letter_code
_entity_poly.pdbx_strand_id
1 'polypeptide(L)'
;AYNLESRNDAYFWRGESYYRQGEYNKAISDYRTYLNNTRQRNTDMYALAHYNLGYSYFKLKEYGEALNRFRQYVNLESNQQTPAYADAYNRIGDCLFHNRQFAMAEENYTRAAQLQPSAGDYSVYQKGFLLGLQKDYKGKISVMDRLIREFPESQYVDDALFEKGRSYVLLDNNQAAAASFEQLMRDFPQSSLARKAGVQLGLIYFNDNQPEKAADAYKSVISNYPGSEEAKVALQDLKSVYIELNDINSFAAYANSLGGNVRFEVSEQDSLTYLAAEKLFMRGDNEGARRSLTNYLQTFPQGAFSSNANFYLASIAFAKKDLEEAKRLFSLVLESGDTKFREESWARKAEIEYLDKDYAAAMESFKHLQAVAENPENKEAAKLGLMRCAAVSYTHLR
;
A
#
# COMPACT_ATOMS: atom_id res chain seq x y z
N ALA A 1 -31.71 -49.40 35.78
CA ALA A 1 -30.40 -48.95 35.23
C ALA A 1 -30.54 -48.47 33.79
N TYR A 2 -31.14 -49.29 32.93
CA TYR A 2 -31.30 -49.00 31.47
C TYR A 2 -32.00 -47.67 31.20
N ASN A 3 -32.96 -47.28 31.98
CA ASN A 3 -33.76 -46.05 31.79
C ASN A 3 -33.00 -44.79 32.22
N LEU A 4 -31.99 -44.90 33.06
CA LEU A 4 -31.18 -43.75 33.50
C LEU A 4 -30.07 -43.40 32.52
N GLU A 5 -29.44 -44.38 31.87
CA GLU A 5 -28.42 -44.18 30.86
C GLU A 5 -29.03 -43.55 29.59
N SER A 6 -30.13 -44.13 29.08
CA SER A 6 -30.83 -43.53 27.91
C SER A 6 -31.32 -42.12 28.18
N ARG A 7 -31.69 -41.81 29.44
CA ARG A 7 -32.11 -40.48 29.83
C ARG A 7 -30.89 -39.51 29.91
N ASN A 8 -29.73 -40.03 30.27
CA ASN A 8 -28.50 -39.23 30.27
C ASN A 8 -28.00 -38.94 28.85
N ASP A 9 -28.03 -39.91 27.94
CA ASP A 9 -27.68 -39.73 26.54
C ASP A 9 -28.53 -38.68 25.85
N ALA A 10 -29.75 -38.48 26.27
CA ALA A 10 -30.63 -37.42 25.77
C ALA A 10 -30.02 -36.01 25.99
N TYR A 11 -29.26 -35.78 27.06
CA TYR A 11 -28.55 -34.53 27.27
C TYR A 11 -27.43 -34.33 26.23
N PHE A 12 -26.68 -35.39 25.90
CA PHE A 12 -25.66 -35.32 24.86
C PHE A 12 -26.27 -34.89 23.51
N TRP A 13 -27.33 -35.59 23.08
CA TRP A 13 -27.97 -35.32 21.78
C TRP A 13 -28.68 -33.96 21.75
N ARG A 14 -29.25 -33.52 22.85
CA ARG A 14 -29.84 -32.19 22.95
C ARG A 14 -28.77 -31.11 22.95
N GLY A 15 -27.64 -31.35 23.60
CA GLY A 15 -26.46 -30.47 23.53
C GLY A 15 -25.95 -30.30 22.10
N GLU A 16 -25.89 -31.41 21.34
CA GLU A 16 -25.53 -31.36 19.90
C GLU A 16 -26.55 -30.54 19.09
N SER A 17 -27.84 -30.70 19.36
CA SER A 17 -28.88 -29.91 18.71
C SER A 17 -28.73 -28.40 19.02
N TYR A 18 -28.50 -28.05 20.28
CA TYR A 18 -28.26 -26.64 20.66
C TYR A 18 -26.99 -26.07 20.04
N TYR A 19 -25.92 -26.86 19.97
CA TYR A 19 -24.70 -26.42 19.30
C TYR A 19 -24.93 -26.07 17.84
N ARG A 20 -25.66 -26.93 17.09
CA ARG A 20 -26.03 -26.70 15.69
C ARG A 20 -26.93 -25.48 15.47
N GLN A 21 -27.74 -25.12 16.48
CA GLN A 21 -28.58 -23.93 16.50
C GLN A 21 -27.80 -22.65 16.89
N GLY A 22 -26.51 -22.75 17.26
CA GLY A 22 -25.71 -21.62 17.78
C GLY A 22 -25.98 -21.28 19.24
N GLU A 23 -26.80 -22.08 19.94
CA GLU A 23 -27.18 -21.90 21.35
C GLU A 23 -26.10 -22.47 22.29
N TYR A 24 -24.88 -21.96 22.17
CA TYR A 24 -23.69 -22.55 22.79
C TYR A 24 -23.79 -22.67 24.31
N ASN A 25 -24.36 -21.69 25.01
CA ASN A 25 -24.57 -21.76 26.46
C ASN A 25 -25.47 -22.91 26.89
N LYS A 26 -26.53 -23.19 26.10
CA LYS A 26 -27.43 -24.35 26.38
C LYS A 26 -26.72 -25.66 26.08
N ALA A 27 -25.93 -25.71 24.97
CA ALA A 27 -25.12 -26.86 24.65
C ALA A 27 -24.12 -27.18 25.77
N ILE A 28 -23.40 -26.16 26.30
CA ILE A 28 -22.51 -26.31 27.44
C ILE A 28 -23.22 -26.89 28.65
N SER A 29 -24.40 -26.37 29.01
CA SER A 29 -25.16 -26.86 30.13
C SER A 29 -25.48 -28.34 29.98
N ASP A 30 -25.94 -28.75 28.81
CA ASP A 30 -26.35 -30.14 28.54
C ASP A 30 -25.17 -31.09 28.48
N TYR A 31 -24.09 -30.74 27.80
CA TYR A 31 -22.86 -31.55 27.80
C TYR A 31 -22.27 -31.71 29.20
N ARG A 32 -22.26 -30.66 30.02
CA ARG A 32 -21.82 -30.74 31.42
C ARG A 32 -22.72 -31.68 32.24
N THR A 33 -24.05 -31.61 32.04
CA THR A 33 -25.00 -32.50 32.71
C THR A 33 -24.74 -33.95 32.32
N TYR A 34 -24.53 -34.22 31.02
CA TYR A 34 -24.17 -35.55 30.53
C TYR A 34 -22.89 -36.07 31.17
N LEU A 35 -21.81 -35.27 31.13
CA LEU A 35 -20.51 -35.67 31.69
C LEU A 35 -20.56 -35.92 33.18
N ASN A 36 -21.33 -35.12 33.95
CA ASN A 36 -21.44 -35.26 35.39
C ASN A 36 -22.23 -36.52 35.79
N ASN A 37 -23.24 -36.88 35.02
CA ASN A 37 -24.09 -38.01 35.30
C ASN A 37 -23.56 -39.36 34.77
N THR A 38 -22.61 -39.30 33.81
CA THR A 38 -22.06 -40.51 33.17
C THR A 38 -21.16 -41.27 34.15
N ARG A 39 -21.48 -42.55 34.36
CA ARG A 39 -20.68 -43.47 35.20
C ARG A 39 -19.52 -44.13 34.42
N GLN A 40 -19.81 -44.52 33.17
CA GLN A 40 -18.82 -45.16 32.29
C GLN A 40 -18.06 -44.10 31.49
N ARG A 41 -16.89 -43.74 31.97
CA ARG A 41 -16.04 -42.65 31.46
C ARG A 41 -15.05 -43.09 30.38
N ASN A 42 -15.08 -44.33 29.98
CA ASN A 42 -14.20 -44.95 28.96
C ASN A 42 -14.92 -45.24 27.66
N THR A 43 -16.01 -44.56 27.37
CA THR A 43 -16.79 -44.69 26.12
C THR A 43 -16.44 -43.58 25.12
N ASP A 44 -16.53 -43.90 23.84
CA ASP A 44 -16.32 -42.95 22.77
C ASP A 44 -17.25 -41.71 22.87
N MET A 45 -18.49 -41.96 23.33
CA MET A 45 -19.47 -40.88 23.57
C MET A 45 -19.03 -39.94 24.70
N TYR A 46 -18.41 -40.47 25.75
CA TYR A 46 -17.90 -39.65 26.84
C TYR A 46 -16.70 -38.79 26.38
N ALA A 47 -15.79 -39.36 25.59
CA ALA A 47 -14.71 -38.65 24.97
C ALA A 47 -15.25 -37.56 24.04
N LEU A 48 -16.17 -37.90 23.13
CA LEU A 48 -16.78 -36.98 22.18
C LEU A 48 -17.55 -35.83 22.86
N ALA A 49 -18.16 -36.07 24.04
CA ALA A 49 -18.78 -35.01 24.82
C ALA A 49 -17.77 -33.94 25.27
N HIS A 50 -16.53 -34.31 25.60
CA HIS A 50 -15.47 -33.35 25.88
C HIS A 50 -15.09 -32.55 24.63
N TYR A 51 -14.99 -33.21 23.47
CA TYR A 51 -14.71 -32.54 22.20
C TYR A 51 -15.78 -31.50 21.83
N ASN A 52 -17.06 -31.88 21.87
CA ASN A 52 -18.16 -30.99 21.55
C ASN A 52 -18.32 -29.84 22.57
N LEU A 53 -18.07 -30.12 23.84
CA LEU A 53 -18.03 -29.09 24.89
C LEU A 53 -16.87 -28.13 24.66
N GLY A 54 -15.72 -28.64 24.25
CA GLY A 54 -14.56 -27.83 23.83
C GLY A 54 -14.91 -26.86 22.70
N TYR A 55 -15.59 -27.35 21.68
CA TYR A 55 -16.07 -26.49 20.57
C TYR A 55 -17.10 -25.46 21.03
N SER A 56 -17.99 -25.82 21.96
CA SER A 56 -18.99 -24.89 22.50
C SER A 56 -18.31 -23.70 23.21
N TYR A 57 -17.31 -23.97 24.04
CA TYR A 57 -16.50 -22.94 24.66
C TYR A 57 -15.64 -22.14 23.65
N PHE A 58 -15.11 -22.82 22.65
CA PHE A 58 -14.31 -22.19 21.59
C PHE A 58 -15.14 -21.16 20.81
N LYS A 59 -16.40 -21.49 20.47
CA LYS A 59 -17.33 -20.55 19.81
C LYS A 59 -17.66 -19.34 20.66
N LEU A 60 -17.65 -19.46 21.98
CA LEU A 60 -17.81 -18.36 22.93
C LEU A 60 -16.48 -17.62 23.21
N LYS A 61 -15.38 -18.03 22.56
CA LYS A 61 -14.02 -17.49 22.78
C LYS A 61 -13.48 -17.73 24.19
N GLU A 62 -14.04 -18.67 24.91
CA GLU A 62 -13.57 -19.13 26.23
C GLU A 62 -12.43 -20.13 26.05
N TYR A 63 -11.31 -19.65 25.49
CA TYR A 63 -10.20 -20.49 25.04
C TYR A 63 -9.54 -21.31 26.15
N GLY A 64 -9.54 -20.86 27.41
CA GLY A 64 -9.02 -21.60 28.55
C GLY A 64 -9.85 -22.86 28.83
N GLU A 65 -11.18 -22.74 28.87
CA GLU A 65 -12.07 -23.89 29.07
C GLU A 65 -12.05 -24.82 27.85
N ALA A 66 -12.06 -24.26 26.64
CA ALA A 66 -11.96 -25.03 25.40
C ALA A 66 -10.69 -25.89 25.38
N LEU A 67 -9.53 -25.30 25.71
CA LEU A 67 -8.24 -25.98 25.81
C LEU A 67 -8.31 -27.19 26.76
N ASN A 68 -8.87 -26.98 27.96
CA ASN A 68 -9.02 -28.06 28.94
C ASN A 68 -9.88 -29.21 28.39
N ARG A 69 -10.95 -28.91 27.68
CA ARG A 69 -11.87 -29.92 27.14
C ARG A 69 -11.26 -30.67 25.95
N PHE A 70 -10.58 -30.01 25.04
CA PHE A 70 -9.87 -30.68 23.94
C PHE A 70 -8.72 -31.58 24.48
N ARG A 71 -8.00 -31.15 25.50
CA ARG A 71 -6.98 -31.99 26.18
C ARG A 71 -7.61 -33.22 26.81
N GLN A 72 -8.77 -33.09 27.47
CA GLN A 72 -9.48 -34.27 28.01
C GLN A 72 -9.88 -35.23 26.88
N TYR A 73 -10.38 -34.70 25.75
CA TYR A 73 -10.74 -35.54 24.61
C TYR A 73 -9.52 -36.35 24.11
N VAL A 74 -8.40 -35.72 23.78
CA VAL A 74 -7.23 -36.46 23.27
C VAL A 74 -6.63 -37.44 24.26
N ASN A 75 -6.85 -37.26 25.57
CA ASN A 75 -6.43 -38.22 26.59
C ASN A 75 -7.39 -39.40 26.71
N LEU A 76 -8.65 -39.24 26.34
CA LEU A 76 -9.70 -40.28 26.49
C LEU A 76 -9.90 -41.07 25.22
N GLU A 77 -9.69 -40.42 24.04
CA GLU A 77 -9.92 -41.03 22.73
C GLU A 77 -8.90 -42.15 22.45
N SER A 78 -9.39 -43.36 22.30
CA SER A 78 -8.57 -44.54 22.04
C SER A 78 -8.12 -44.64 20.56
N ASN A 79 -8.97 -44.17 19.64
CA ASN A 79 -8.67 -44.20 18.22
C ASN A 79 -8.01 -42.91 17.75
N GLN A 80 -6.67 -42.90 17.75
CA GLN A 80 -5.88 -41.74 17.35
C GLN A 80 -5.89 -41.46 15.81
N GLN A 81 -6.54 -42.28 15.03
CA GLN A 81 -6.63 -42.13 13.57
C GLN A 81 -7.90 -41.43 13.10
N THR A 82 -8.78 -41.02 14.04
CA THR A 82 -10.00 -40.30 13.68
C THR A 82 -9.70 -38.86 13.22
N PRO A 83 -10.47 -38.32 12.27
CA PRO A 83 -10.36 -36.90 11.93
C PRO A 83 -10.55 -35.96 13.12
N ALA A 84 -11.44 -36.31 14.03
CA ALA A 84 -11.68 -35.54 15.25
C ALA A 84 -10.48 -35.49 16.19
N TYR A 85 -9.66 -36.56 16.22
CA TYR A 85 -8.45 -36.60 17.04
C TYR A 85 -7.38 -35.63 16.53
N ALA A 86 -7.14 -35.59 15.21
CA ALA A 86 -6.26 -34.64 14.60
C ALA A 86 -6.77 -33.21 14.72
N ASP A 87 -8.08 -33.01 14.50
CA ASP A 87 -8.71 -31.69 14.65
C ASP A 87 -8.61 -31.16 16.09
N ALA A 88 -8.75 -32.04 17.10
CA ALA A 88 -8.58 -31.63 18.49
C ALA A 88 -7.18 -31.02 18.75
N TYR A 89 -6.13 -31.55 18.13
CA TYR A 89 -4.80 -30.95 18.22
C TYR A 89 -4.76 -29.57 17.52
N ASN A 90 -5.46 -29.39 16.41
CA ASN A 90 -5.61 -28.06 15.78
C ASN A 90 -6.31 -27.09 16.75
N ARG A 91 -7.40 -27.51 17.36
CA ARG A 91 -8.14 -26.65 18.32
C ARG A 91 -7.33 -26.35 19.57
N ILE A 92 -6.54 -27.30 20.06
CA ILE A 92 -5.55 -27.07 21.15
C ILE A 92 -4.56 -26.00 20.69
N GLY A 93 -4.00 -26.13 19.48
CA GLY A 93 -3.13 -25.14 18.88
C GLY A 93 -3.75 -23.75 18.83
N ASP A 94 -5.00 -23.65 18.36
CA ASP A 94 -5.73 -22.37 18.28
C ASP A 94 -5.93 -21.74 19.67
N CYS A 95 -6.33 -22.53 20.66
CA CYS A 95 -6.49 -22.05 22.03
C CYS A 95 -5.16 -21.53 22.61
N LEU A 96 -4.08 -22.25 22.39
CA LEU A 96 -2.74 -21.86 22.81
C LEU A 96 -2.26 -20.60 22.08
N PHE A 97 -2.58 -20.48 20.79
CA PHE A 97 -2.32 -19.29 19.99
C PHE A 97 -3.00 -18.05 20.59
N HIS A 98 -4.29 -18.14 20.89
CA HIS A 98 -5.04 -17.05 21.51
C HIS A 98 -4.49 -16.68 22.90
N ASN A 99 -3.95 -17.67 23.63
CA ASN A 99 -3.27 -17.47 24.90
C ASN A 99 -1.80 -17.02 24.76
N ARG A 100 -1.34 -16.72 23.53
CA ARG A 100 0.03 -16.30 23.18
C ARG A 100 1.12 -17.33 23.51
N GLN A 101 0.76 -18.59 23.66
CA GLN A 101 1.68 -19.71 23.90
C GLN A 101 2.14 -20.31 22.56
N PHE A 102 2.85 -19.51 21.76
CA PHE A 102 3.13 -19.79 20.35
C PHE A 102 3.94 -21.06 20.10
N ALA A 103 4.96 -21.34 20.92
CA ALA A 103 5.76 -22.56 20.78
C ALA A 103 4.90 -23.82 20.98
N MET A 104 4.06 -23.82 22.01
CA MET A 104 3.15 -24.95 22.27
C MET A 104 2.06 -25.06 21.17
N ALA A 105 1.60 -23.94 20.63
CA ALA A 105 0.66 -23.96 19.51
C ALA A 105 1.30 -24.63 18.28
N GLU A 106 2.54 -24.28 17.94
CA GLU A 106 3.29 -24.88 16.84
C GLU A 106 3.45 -26.39 16.97
N GLU A 107 3.79 -26.88 18.18
CA GLU A 107 3.89 -28.31 18.47
C GLU A 107 2.57 -29.03 18.18
N ASN A 108 1.44 -28.45 18.59
CA ASN A 108 0.12 -29.04 18.38
C ASN A 108 -0.31 -29.02 16.91
N TYR A 109 -0.07 -27.94 16.16
CA TYR A 109 -0.31 -27.93 14.73
C TYR A 109 0.58 -28.93 13.98
N THR A 110 1.85 -29.06 14.39
CA THR A 110 2.76 -30.07 13.83
C THR A 110 2.24 -31.48 14.08
N ARG A 111 1.73 -31.75 15.28
CA ARG A 111 1.14 -33.04 15.63
C ARG A 111 -0.11 -33.34 14.84
N ALA A 112 -1.00 -32.34 14.65
CA ALA A 112 -2.20 -32.48 13.84
C ALA A 112 -1.87 -32.84 12.38
N ALA A 113 -0.91 -32.16 11.77
CA ALA A 113 -0.46 -32.43 10.40
C ALA A 113 0.18 -33.83 10.25
N GLN A 114 0.84 -34.34 11.28
CA GLN A 114 1.40 -35.70 11.28
C GLN A 114 0.32 -36.78 11.39
N LEU A 115 -0.76 -36.52 12.11
CA LEU A 115 -1.87 -37.45 12.29
C LEU A 115 -2.71 -37.60 11.02
N GLN A 116 -2.88 -36.52 10.27
CA GLN A 116 -3.61 -36.51 9.00
C GLN A 116 -2.82 -35.80 7.91
N PRO A 117 -1.81 -36.41 7.31
CA PRO A 117 -0.97 -35.78 6.31
C PRO A 117 -1.74 -35.27 5.07
N SER A 118 -2.79 -35.99 4.65
CA SER A 118 -3.62 -35.63 3.49
C SER A 118 -4.61 -34.49 3.74
N ALA A 119 -4.84 -34.09 5.00
CA ALA A 119 -5.76 -33.03 5.42
C ALA A 119 -5.07 -32.05 6.38
N GLY A 120 -3.75 -31.93 6.26
CA GLY A 120 -2.93 -31.10 7.14
C GLY A 120 -2.78 -29.65 6.70
N ASP A 121 -3.49 -29.22 5.67
CA ASP A 121 -3.40 -27.88 5.08
C ASP A 121 -3.64 -26.76 6.09
N TYR A 122 -4.68 -26.87 6.93
CA TYR A 122 -4.94 -25.93 8.03
C TYR A 122 -3.75 -25.82 8.99
N SER A 123 -3.23 -26.97 9.45
CA SER A 123 -2.10 -27.02 10.38
C SER A 123 -0.85 -26.38 9.80
N VAL A 124 -0.57 -26.66 8.52
CA VAL A 124 0.58 -26.10 7.79
C VAL A 124 0.42 -24.59 7.64
N TYR A 125 -0.78 -24.12 7.29
CA TYR A 125 -1.07 -22.69 7.19
C TYR A 125 -0.87 -21.96 8.53
N GLN A 126 -1.42 -22.50 9.62
CA GLN A 126 -1.29 -21.91 10.96
C GLN A 126 0.16 -21.89 11.44
N LYS A 127 0.92 -22.94 11.15
CA LYS A 127 2.37 -22.95 11.44
C LYS A 127 3.09 -21.80 10.69
N GLY A 128 2.81 -21.61 9.41
CA GLY A 128 3.40 -20.51 8.65
C GLY A 128 3.02 -19.14 9.21
N PHE A 129 1.78 -19.01 9.70
CA PHE A 129 1.32 -17.77 10.35
C PHE A 129 2.11 -17.50 11.65
N LEU A 130 2.34 -18.51 12.48
CA LEU A 130 3.15 -18.41 13.69
C LEU A 130 4.59 -17.97 13.40
N LEU A 131 5.24 -18.56 12.39
CA LEU A 131 6.59 -18.18 11.97
C LEU A 131 6.65 -16.69 11.57
N GLY A 132 5.60 -16.20 10.92
CA GLY A 132 5.47 -14.77 10.60
C GLY A 132 5.42 -13.87 11.84
N LEU A 133 4.72 -14.28 12.90
CA LEU A 133 4.69 -13.55 14.18
C LEU A 133 6.05 -13.55 14.88
N GLN A 134 6.82 -14.61 14.71
CA GLN A 134 8.18 -14.74 15.22
C GLN A 134 9.22 -14.02 14.34
N LYS A 135 8.77 -13.40 13.24
CA LYS A 135 9.61 -12.74 12.20
C LYS A 135 10.55 -13.71 11.46
N ASP A 136 10.30 -15.01 11.55
CA ASP A 136 10.97 -16.00 10.71
C ASP A 136 10.30 -16.06 9.33
N TYR A 137 10.59 -15.03 8.53
CA TYR A 137 10.00 -14.91 7.18
C TYR A 137 10.50 -16.00 6.22
N LYS A 138 11.74 -16.48 6.38
CA LYS A 138 12.27 -17.56 5.55
C LYS A 138 11.60 -18.90 5.88
N GLY A 139 11.42 -19.19 7.13
CA GLY A 139 10.66 -20.37 7.58
C GLY A 139 9.20 -20.30 7.11
N LYS A 140 8.57 -19.12 7.23
CA LYS A 140 7.21 -18.90 6.74
C LYS A 140 7.09 -19.18 5.24
N ILE A 141 7.98 -18.64 4.40
CA ILE A 141 8.00 -18.89 2.95
C ILE A 141 8.10 -20.37 2.65
N SER A 142 9.01 -21.08 3.32
CA SER A 142 9.20 -22.54 3.15
C SER A 142 7.92 -23.33 3.46
N VAL A 143 7.23 -22.94 4.53
CA VAL A 143 5.96 -23.58 4.95
C VAL A 143 4.82 -23.26 3.98
N MET A 144 4.74 -22.01 3.48
CA MET A 144 3.74 -21.65 2.47
C MET A 144 4.00 -22.35 1.13
N ASP A 145 5.26 -22.47 0.71
CA ASP A 145 5.63 -23.29 -0.47
C ASP A 145 5.24 -24.77 -0.32
N ARG A 146 5.41 -25.31 0.89
CA ARG A 146 4.95 -26.66 1.19
C ARG A 146 3.43 -26.79 1.06
N LEU A 147 2.66 -25.81 1.58
CA LEU A 147 1.21 -25.81 1.50
C LEU A 147 0.77 -25.80 0.02
N ILE A 148 1.29 -24.88 -0.76
CA ILE A 148 0.94 -24.74 -2.20
C ILE A 148 1.25 -26.01 -2.98
N ARG A 149 2.38 -26.68 -2.69
CA ARG A 149 2.81 -27.89 -3.39
C ARG A 149 2.04 -29.14 -2.95
N GLU A 150 1.84 -29.33 -1.63
CA GLU A 150 1.26 -30.56 -1.08
C GLU A 150 -0.27 -30.52 -1.01
N PHE A 151 -0.87 -29.32 -0.99
CA PHE A 151 -2.31 -29.10 -0.90
C PHE A 151 -2.82 -28.09 -1.95
N PRO A 152 -2.65 -28.37 -3.25
CA PRO A 152 -2.98 -27.39 -4.31
C PRO A 152 -4.45 -27.02 -4.38
N GLU A 153 -5.35 -27.90 -3.88
CA GLU A 153 -6.81 -27.65 -3.82
C GLU A 153 -7.26 -27.05 -2.48
N SER A 154 -6.34 -26.72 -1.59
CA SER A 154 -6.68 -26.13 -0.29
C SER A 154 -7.25 -24.71 -0.45
N GLN A 155 -8.25 -24.40 0.37
CA GLN A 155 -8.79 -23.05 0.49
C GLN A 155 -7.79 -22.02 1.01
N TYR A 156 -6.61 -22.42 1.46
CA TYR A 156 -5.56 -21.55 1.99
C TYR A 156 -4.45 -21.23 0.97
N VAL A 157 -4.57 -21.68 -0.27
CA VAL A 157 -3.51 -21.47 -1.27
C VAL A 157 -3.38 -20.00 -1.66
N ASP A 158 -4.48 -19.29 -1.83
CA ASP A 158 -4.48 -17.86 -2.11
C ASP A 158 -3.93 -17.03 -0.93
N ASP A 159 -4.32 -17.37 0.31
CA ASP A 159 -3.73 -16.81 1.52
C ASP A 159 -2.23 -17.08 1.59
N ALA A 160 -1.80 -18.32 1.28
CA ALA A 160 -0.39 -18.71 1.32
C ALA A 160 0.45 -17.93 0.29
N LEU A 161 -0.06 -17.75 -0.93
CA LEU A 161 0.59 -16.94 -1.96
C LEU A 161 0.73 -15.47 -1.53
N PHE A 162 -0.32 -14.91 -0.96
CA PHE A 162 -0.30 -13.55 -0.46
C PHE A 162 0.71 -13.36 0.68
N GLU A 163 0.67 -14.24 1.66
CA GLU A 163 1.58 -14.20 2.82
C GLU A 163 3.04 -14.48 2.44
N LYS A 164 3.27 -15.32 1.42
CA LYS A 164 4.59 -15.53 0.82
C LYS A 164 5.11 -14.25 0.16
N GLY A 165 4.29 -13.59 -0.67
CA GLY A 165 4.64 -12.33 -1.31
C GLY A 165 5.00 -11.24 -0.28
N ARG A 166 4.16 -11.08 0.76
CA ARG A 166 4.45 -10.16 1.86
C ARG A 166 5.76 -10.48 2.60
N SER A 167 6.05 -11.78 2.80
CA SER A 167 7.29 -12.19 3.46
C SER A 167 8.53 -11.85 2.63
N TYR A 168 8.43 -11.97 1.29
CA TYR A 168 9.50 -11.54 0.39
C TYR A 168 9.71 -10.02 0.39
N VAL A 169 8.64 -9.23 0.47
CA VAL A 169 8.75 -7.76 0.64
C VAL A 169 9.53 -7.44 1.93
N LEU A 170 9.21 -8.12 3.05
CA LEU A 170 9.91 -7.92 4.34
C LEU A 170 11.38 -8.38 4.33
N LEU A 171 11.77 -9.19 3.35
CA LEU A 171 13.16 -9.63 3.10
C LEU A 171 13.84 -8.84 1.98
N ASP A 172 13.27 -7.73 1.52
CA ASP A 172 13.77 -6.92 0.41
C ASP A 172 13.97 -7.69 -0.91
N ASN A 173 13.23 -8.79 -1.08
CA ASN A 173 13.24 -9.57 -2.31
C ASN A 173 12.01 -9.25 -3.19
N ASN A 174 12.04 -8.08 -3.80
CA ASN A 174 10.94 -7.54 -4.59
C ASN A 174 10.59 -8.42 -5.81
N GLN A 175 11.60 -9.03 -6.43
CA GLN A 175 11.37 -9.92 -7.58
C GLN A 175 10.55 -11.16 -7.19
N ALA A 176 10.88 -11.83 -6.09
CA ALA A 176 10.14 -12.99 -5.62
C ALA A 176 8.76 -12.61 -5.05
N ALA A 177 8.64 -11.42 -4.45
CA ALA A 177 7.37 -10.87 -4.00
C ALA A 177 6.43 -10.64 -5.20
N ALA A 178 6.91 -9.96 -6.24
CA ALA A 178 6.16 -9.72 -7.47
C ALA A 178 5.67 -11.03 -8.09
N ALA A 179 6.55 -12.02 -8.25
CA ALA A 179 6.19 -13.33 -8.80
C ALA A 179 5.08 -14.03 -7.98
N SER A 180 5.12 -13.91 -6.64
CA SER A 180 4.09 -14.50 -5.76
C SER A 180 2.74 -13.80 -5.93
N PHE A 181 2.72 -12.46 -6.03
CA PHE A 181 1.50 -11.68 -6.23
C PHE A 181 0.93 -11.87 -7.66
N GLU A 182 1.78 -11.93 -8.67
CA GLU A 182 1.36 -12.26 -10.05
C GLU A 182 0.72 -13.64 -10.14
N GLN A 183 1.32 -14.64 -9.47
CA GLN A 183 0.75 -15.98 -9.40
C GLN A 183 -0.63 -15.95 -8.74
N LEU A 184 -0.77 -15.26 -7.60
CA LEU A 184 -2.06 -15.11 -6.92
C LEU A 184 -3.13 -14.50 -7.83
N MET A 185 -2.80 -13.42 -8.52
CA MET A 185 -3.74 -12.72 -9.41
C MET A 185 -4.15 -13.59 -10.60
N ARG A 186 -3.23 -14.39 -11.14
CA ARG A 186 -3.48 -15.27 -12.27
C ARG A 186 -4.31 -16.49 -11.89
N ASP A 187 -3.94 -17.16 -10.80
CA ASP A 187 -4.50 -18.46 -10.41
C ASP A 187 -5.79 -18.30 -9.58
N PHE A 188 -5.95 -17.18 -8.87
CA PHE A 188 -7.10 -16.88 -7.99
C PHE A 188 -7.70 -15.48 -8.22
N PRO A 189 -8.11 -15.14 -9.45
CA PRO A 189 -8.58 -13.77 -9.78
C PRO A 189 -9.84 -13.35 -9.02
N GLN A 190 -10.61 -14.29 -8.46
CA GLN A 190 -11.82 -14.01 -7.67
C GLN A 190 -11.53 -13.84 -6.17
N SER A 191 -10.32 -14.13 -5.74
CA SER A 191 -9.94 -13.92 -4.34
C SER A 191 -9.91 -12.43 -3.98
N SER A 192 -10.39 -12.10 -2.77
CA SER A 192 -10.23 -10.75 -2.24
C SER A 192 -8.77 -10.34 -2.06
N LEU A 193 -7.86 -11.33 -1.99
CA LEU A 193 -6.42 -11.10 -1.86
C LEU A 193 -5.77 -10.77 -3.21
N ALA A 194 -6.35 -11.20 -4.34
CA ALA A 194 -5.83 -10.89 -5.68
C ALA A 194 -5.83 -9.36 -5.94
N ARG A 195 -6.89 -8.66 -5.57
CA ARG A 195 -6.93 -7.20 -5.72
C ARG A 195 -5.94 -6.49 -4.80
N LYS A 196 -5.74 -6.98 -3.58
CA LYS A 196 -4.70 -6.47 -2.67
C LYS A 196 -3.30 -6.74 -3.21
N ALA A 197 -3.08 -7.93 -3.76
CA ALA A 197 -1.82 -8.32 -4.41
C ALA A 197 -1.49 -7.38 -5.58
N GLY A 198 -2.48 -7.01 -6.38
CA GLY A 198 -2.29 -6.07 -7.50
C GLY A 198 -1.85 -4.68 -7.06
N VAL A 199 -2.40 -4.16 -5.96
CA VAL A 199 -1.95 -2.89 -5.38
C VAL A 199 -0.50 -3.01 -4.86
N GLN A 200 -0.16 -4.11 -4.16
CA GLN A 200 1.21 -4.35 -3.69
C GLN A 200 2.20 -4.48 -4.85
N LEU A 201 1.80 -5.15 -5.93
CA LEU A 201 2.61 -5.30 -7.13
C LEU A 201 2.90 -3.93 -7.79
N GLY A 202 1.89 -3.07 -7.92
CA GLY A 202 2.08 -1.71 -8.40
C GLY A 202 3.07 -0.92 -7.54
N LEU A 203 2.96 -1.01 -6.22
CA LEU A 203 3.87 -0.35 -5.28
C LEU A 203 5.31 -0.90 -5.40
N ILE A 204 5.49 -2.21 -5.53
CA ILE A 204 6.81 -2.84 -5.75
C ILE A 204 7.45 -2.27 -7.02
N TYR A 205 6.74 -2.29 -8.13
CA TYR A 205 7.27 -1.77 -9.39
C TYR A 205 7.59 -0.28 -9.35
N PHE A 206 6.76 0.50 -8.66
CA PHE A 206 7.02 1.93 -8.48
C PHE A 206 8.29 2.20 -7.67
N ASN A 207 8.47 1.46 -6.57
CA ASN A 207 9.67 1.59 -5.72
C ASN A 207 10.94 1.07 -6.42
N ASP A 208 10.80 0.09 -7.29
CA ASP A 208 11.91 -0.44 -8.11
C ASP A 208 12.21 0.42 -9.36
N ASN A 209 11.66 1.64 -9.42
CA ASN A 209 11.83 2.57 -10.54
C ASN A 209 11.41 1.99 -11.89
N GLN A 210 10.28 1.25 -11.90
CA GLN A 210 9.62 0.68 -13.07
C GLN A 210 8.19 1.25 -13.21
N PRO A 211 8.05 2.57 -13.45
CA PRO A 211 6.76 3.25 -13.37
C PRO A 211 5.76 2.77 -14.42
N GLU A 212 6.20 2.32 -15.59
CA GLU A 212 5.31 1.77 -16.62
C GLU A 212 4.65 0.48 -16.14
N LYS A 213 5.41 -0.43 -15.53
CA LYS A 213 4.87 -1.67 -14.96
C LYS A 213 3.97 -1.39 -13.76
N ALA A 214 4.31 -0.39 -12.95
CA ALA A 214 3.44 0.06 -11.87
C ALA A 214 2.10 0.55 -12.41
N ALA A 215 2.11 1.36 -13.47
CA ALA A 215 0.90 1.83 -14.13
C ALA A 215 0.03 0.69 -14.65
N ASP A 216 0.63 -0.32 -15.29
CA ASP A 216 -0.08 -1.49 -15.80
C ASP A 216 -0.70 -2.32 -14.67
N ALA A 217 0.03 -2.53 -13.57
CA ALA A 217 -0.48 -3.24 -12.40
C ALA A 217 -1.68 -2.51 -11.77
N TYR A 218 -1.60 -1.20 -11.56
CA TYR A 218 -2.71 -0.42 -11.02
C TYR A 218 -3.91 -0.37 -11.95
N LYS A 219 -3.71 -0.19 -13.27
CA LYS A 219 -4.79 -0.26 -14.27
C LYS A 219 -5.49 -1.62 -14.28
N SER A 220 -4.72 -2.70 -14.11
CA SER A 220 -5.27 -4.06 -14.00
C SER A 220 -6.20 -4.18 -12.77
N VAL A 221 -5.81 -3.62 -11.62
CA VAL A 221 -6.69 -3.61 -10.43
C VAL A 221 -7.97 -2.80 -10.69
N ILE A 222 -7.85 -1.62 -11.28
CA ILE A 222 -8.99 -0.73 -11.55
C ILE A 222 -9.98 -1.40 -12.51
N SER A 223 -9.49 -2.03 -13.57
CA SER A 223 -10.35 -2.66 -14.60
C SER A 223 -10.94 -3.99 -14.16
N ASN A 224 -10.20 -4.82 -13.43
CA ASN A 224 -10.67 -6.13 -13.00
C ASN A 224 -11.57 -6.09 -11.75
N TYR A 225 -11.41 -5.06 -10.91
CA TYR A 225 -12.14 -4.94 -9.64
C TYR A 225 -12.81 -3.57 -9.48
N PRO A 226 -13.64 -3.13 -10.44
CA PRO A 226 -14.20 -1.79 -10.45
C PRO A 226 -15.06 -1.54 -9.19
N GLY A 227 -14.91 -0.35 -8.60
CA GLY A 227 -15.65 0.06 -7.41
C GLY A 227 -15.14 -0.50 -6.08
N SER A 228 -14.13 -1.38 -6.09
CA SER A 228 -13.48 -1.84 -4.84
C SER A 228 -12.65 -0.73 -4.20
N GLU A 229 -12.38 -0.87 -2.89
CA GLU A 229 -11.47 0.06 -2.19
C GLU A 229 -10.06 -0.01 -2.76
N GLU A 230 -9.61 -1.21 -3.15
CA GLU A 230 -8.32 -1.41 -3.80
C GLU A 230 -8.23 -0.69 -5.16
N ALA A 231 -9.33 -0.64 -5.93
CA ALA A 231 -9.36 0.12 -7.18
C ALA A 231 -9.26 1.64 -6.95
N LYS A 232 -9.85 2.15 -5.86
CA LYS A 232 -9.71 3.56 -5.49
C LYS A 232 -8.27 3.90 -5.08
N VAL A 233 -7.65 3.03 -4.28
CA VAL A 233 -6.23 3.15 -3.90
C VAL A 233 -5.35 3.09 -5.15
N ALA A 234 -5.57 2.10 -6.02
CA ALA A 234 -4.82 1.95 -7.26
C ALA A 234 -4.94 3.19 -8.17
N LEU A 235 -6.10 3.84 -8.25
CA LEU A 235 -6.28 5.06 -9.03
C LEU A 235 -5.49 6.24 -8.43
N GLN A 236 -5.46 6.35 -7.10
CA GLN A 236 -4.68 7.38 -6.40
C GLN A 236 -3.18 7.17 -6.60
N ASP A 237 -2.72 5.92 -6.49
CA ASP A 237 -1.31 5.59 -6.68
C ASP A 237 -0.89 5.73 -8.16
N LEU A 238 -1.78 5.36 -9.09
CA LEU A 238 -1.59 5.55 -10.53
C LEU A 238 -1.36 7.03 -10.88
N LYS A 239 -2.06 7.95 -10.21
CA LYS A 239 -1.81 9.39 -10.36
C LYS A 239 -0.36 9.75 -10.01
N SER A 240 0.16 9.19 -8.92
CA SER A 240 1.55 9.41 -8.50
C SER A 240 2.56 8.85 -9.51
N VAL A 241 2.25 7.70 -10.11
CA VAL A 241 3.05 7.11 -11.20
C VAL A 241 3.12 8.06 -12.40
N TYR A 242 1.99 8.62 -12.83
CA TYR A 242 1.96 9.53 -13.97
C TYR A 242 2.61 10.90 -13.70
N ILE A 243 2.65 11.34 -12.45
CA ILE A 243 3.47 12.49 -12.03
C ILE A 243 4.96 12.16 -12.21
N GLU A 244 5.40 10.95 -11.84
CA GLU A 244 6.79 10.51 -12.04
C GLU A 244 7.15 10.38 -13.52
N LEU A 245 6.24 9.85 -14.34
CA LEU A 245 6.37 9.76 -15.79
C LEU A 245 6.27 11.12 -16.50
N ASN A 246 5.87 12.17 -15.78
CA ASN A 246 5.59 13.49 -16.33
C ASN A 246 4.58 13.45 -17.50
N ASP A 247 3.54 12.62 -17.36
CA ASP A 247 2.50 12.40 -18.37
C ASP A 247 1.08 12.48 -17.76
N ILE A 248 0.76 13.63 -17.20
CA ILE A 248 -0.54 13.89 -16.57
C ILE A 248 -1.69 13.87 -17.59
N ASN A 249 -1.42 14.18 -18.84
CA ASN A 249 -2.44 14.17 -19.91
C ASN A 249 -2.97 12.75 -20.13
N SER A 250 -2.10 11.75 -20.17
CA SER A 250 -2.51 10.34 -20.28
C SER A 250 -3.26 9.86 -19.05
N PHE A 251 -2.89 10.32 -17.85
CA PHE A 251 -3.66 10.03 -16.64
C PHE A 251 -5.06 10.65 -16.71
N ALA A 252 -5.17 11.92 -17.09
CA ALA A 252 -6.46 12.62 -17.22
C ALA A 252 -7.38 11.90 -18.22
N ALA A 253 -6.85 11.53 -19.39
CA ALA A 253 -7.58 10.78 -20.40
C ALA A 253 -8.08 9.43 -19.85
N TYR A 254 -7.21 8.68 -19.14
CA TYR A 254 -7.56 7.40 -18.54
C TYR A 254 -8.63 7.58 -17.46
N ALA A 255 -8.43 8.49 -16.50
CA ALA A 255 -9.38 8.74 -15.44
C ALA A 255 -10.78 9.12 -15.96
N ASN A 256 -10.84 10.01 -16.95
CA ASN A 256 -12.08 10.42 -17.59
C ASN A 256 -12.75 9.28 -18.39
N SER A 257 -11.97 8.31 -18.89
CA SER A 257 -12.50 7.13 -19.60
C SER A 257 -13.21 6.13 -18.69
N LEU A 258 -12.92 6.16 -17.37
CA LEU A 258 -13.54 5.27 -16.40
C LEU A 258 -15.03 5.58 -16.17
N GLY A 259 -15.47 6.80 -16.47
CA GLY A 259 -16.85 7.23 -16.33
C GLY A 259 -17.32 7.33 -14.87
N GLY A 260 -18.64 7.40 -14.66
CA GLY A 260 -19.23 7.49 -13.33
C GLY A 260 -18.90 8.81 -12.61
N ASN A 261 -18.54 8.70 -11.33
CA ASN A 261 -18.18 9.86 -10.51
C ASN A 261 -16.68 10.22 -10.56
N VAL A 262 -15.89 9.50 -11.37
CA VAL A 262 -14.47 9.80 -11.55
C VAL A 262 -14.35 10.89 -12.60
N ARG A 263 -14.15 12.13 -12.16
CA ARG A 263 -13.85 13.27 -13.02
C ARG A 263 -12.52 13.85 -12.62
N PHE A 264 -11.67 14.07 -13.59
CA PHE A 264 -10.40 14.75 -13.41
C PHE A 264 -10.56 16.20 -13.84
N GLU A 265 -10.60 17.10 -12.86
CA GLU A 265 -10.88 18.51 -13.10
C GLU A 265 -9.70 19.20 -13.81
N VAL A 266 -10.02 20.17 -14.68
CA VAL A 266 -9.00 20.92 -15.43
C VAL A 266 -8.03 21.64 -14.49
N SER A 267 -8.52 22.17 -13.36
CA SER A 267 -7.69 22.83 -12.35
C SER A 267 -6.73 21.87 -11.66
N GLU A 268 -7.12 20.62 -11.46
CA GLU A 268 -6.25 19.57 -10.93
C GLU A 268 -5.21 19.16 -11.97
N GLN A 269 -5.61 19.05 -13.23
CA GLN A 269 -4.69 18.76 -14.32
C GLN A 269 -3.65 19.86 -14.50
N ASP A 270 -4.05 21.14 -14.47
CA ASP A 270 -3.16 22.31 -14.47
C ASP A 270 -2.09 22.18 -13.37
N SER A 271 -2.54 22.01 -12.13
CA SER A 271 -1.65 21.91 -10.97
C SER A 271 -0.67 20.76 -11.06
N LEU A 272 -1.14 19.56 -11.43
CA LEU A 272 -0.30 18.37 -11.48
C LEU A 272 0.68 18.38 -12.65
N THR A 273 0.27 18.93 -13.81
CA THR A 273 1.16 19.09 -14.97
C THR A 273 2.32 20.03 -14.64
N TYR A 274 2.03 21.13 -13.96
CA TYR A 274 3.07 22.04 -13.47
C TYR A 274 3.98 21.36 -12.43
N LEU A 275 3.41 20.69 -11.40
CA LEU A 275 4.20 20.03 -10.36
C LEU A 275 5.13 18.94 -10.90
N ALA A 276 4.69 18.17 -11.89
CA ALA A 276 5.53 17.17 -12.56
C ALA A 276 6.73 17.83 -13.25
N ALA A 277 6.51 18.96 -13.95
CA ALA A 277 7.58 19.71 -14.60
C ALA A 277 8.54 20.39 -13.61
N GLU A 278 8.00 20.99 -12.53
CA GLU A 278 8.79 21.59 -11.45
C GLU A 278 9.69 20.55 -10.78
N LYS A 279 9.20 19.32 -10.56
CA LYS A 279 9.97 18.22 -9.97
C LYS A 279 11.23 17.89 -10.79
N LEU A 280 11.13 17.92 -12.12
CA LEU A 280 12.29 17.73 -12.99
C LEU A 280 13.33 18.84 -12.79
N PHE A 281 12.89 20.11 -12.72
CA PHE A 281 13.77 21.25 -12.45
C PHE A 281 14.48 21.11 -11.10
N MET A 282 13.74 20.76 -10.04
CA MET A 282 14.30 20.57 -8.69
C MET A 282 15.30 19.41 -8.60
N ARG A 283 15.17 18.41 -9.47
CA ARG A 283 16.13 17.30 -9.61
C ARG A 283 17.36 17.65 -10.46
N GLY A 284 17.40 18.83 -11.06
CA GLY A 284 18.48 19.28 -11.95
C GLY A 284 18.38 18.77 -13.39
N ASP A 285 17.29 18.08 -13.76
CA ASP A 285 17.01 17.71 -15.15
C ASP A 285 16.47 18.93 -15.92
N ASN A 286 17.36 19.85 -16.26
CA ASN A 286 17.03 21.10 -16.92
C ASN A 286 16.45 20.88 -18.34
N GLU A 287 16.84 19.84 -19.06
CA GLU A 287 16.31 19.54 -20.38
C GLU A 287 14.90 18.94 -20.30
N GLY A 288 14.68 18.01 -19.40
CA GLY A 288 13.35 17.47 -19.11
C GLY A 288 12.41 18.57 -18.64
N ALA A 289 12.84 19.37 -17.67
CA ALA A 289 12.09 20.51 -17.14
C ALA A 289 11.72 21.51 -18.23
N ARG A 290 12.67 21.90 -19.11
CA ARG A 290 12.42 22.81 -20.21
C ARG A 290 11.30 22.29 -21.12
N ARG A 291 11.39 21.03 -21.55
CA ARG A 291 10.33 20.42 -22.40
C ARG A 291 8.98 20.42 -21.72
N SER A 292 8.94 20.00 -20.45
CA SER A 292 7.70 19.85 -19.68
C SER A 292 7.06 21.18 -19.35
N LEU A 293 7.83 22.20 -18.94
CA LEU A 293 7.32 23.54 -18.66
C LEU A 293 6.82 24.22 -19.95
N THR A 294 7.50 23.99 -21.08
CA THR A 294 7.02 24.49 -22.39
C THR A 294 5.69 23.84 -22.76
N ASN A 295 5.57 22.52 -22.61
CA ASN A 295 4.31 21.80 -22.83
C ASN A 295 3.20 22.27 -21.90
N TYR A 296 3.55 22.53 -20.62
CA TYR A 296 2.60 23.10 -19.66
C TYR A 296 2.03 24.43 -20.15
N LEU A 297 2.87 25.37 -20.57
CA LEU A 297 2.41 26.68 -21.08
C LEU A 297 1.63 26.59 -22.38
N GLN A 298 1.88 25.58 -23.21
CA GLN A 298 1.07 25.32 -24.40
C GLN A 298 -0.32 24.78 -24.05
N THR A 299 -0.39 23.93 -23.04
CA THR A 299 -1.66 23.32 -22.61
C THR A 299 -2.48 24.27 -21.75
N PHE A 300 -1.83 25.04 -20.88
CA PHE A 300 -2.43 25.98 -19.92
C PHE A 300 -1.81 27.38 -20.04
N PRO A 301 -2.03 28.11 -21.13
CA PRO A 301 -1.40 29.44 -21.33
C PRO A 301 -1.82 30.48 -20.29
N GLN A 302 -2.97 30.29 -19.67
CA GLN A 302 -3.50 31.11 -18.56
C GLN A 302 -3.63 30.29 -17.27
N GLY A 303 -2.86 29.21 -17.14
CA GLY A 303 -2.87 28.34 -15.98
C GLY A 303 -2.38 29.04 -14.72
N ALA A 304 -2.78 28.54 -13.57
CA ALA A 304 -2.46 29.13 -12.27
C ALA A 304 -0.94 29.25 -12.01
N PHE A 305 -0.13 28.47 -12.72
CA PHE A 305 1.33 28.43 -12.55
C PHE A 305 2.11 28.94 -13.75
N SER A 306 1.46 29.66 -14.68
CA SER A 306 2.10 30.17 -15.90
C SER A 306 3.29 31.08 -15.60
N SER A 307 3.17 31.96 -14.57
CA SER A 307 4.26 32.79 -14.11
C SER A 307 5.44 32.00 -13.56
N ASN A 308 5.14 30.96 -12.77
CA ASN A 308 6.15 30.04 -12.22
C ASN A 308 6.90 29.30 -13.34
N ALA A 309 6.15 28.79 -14.33
CA ALA A 309 6.72 28.09 -15.46
C ALA A 309 7.66 28.98 -16.29
N ASN A 310 7.24 30.22 -16.56
CA ASN A 310 8.06 31.21 -17.25
C ASN A 310 9.35 31.54 -16.47
N PHE A 311 9.26 31.65 -15.14
CA PHE A 311 10.45 31.90 -14.29
C PHE A 311 11.47 30.77 -14.35
N TYR A 312 11.02 29.52 -14.25
CA TYR A 312 11.95 28.38 -14.32
C TYR A 312 12.54 28.22 -15.73
N LEU A 313 11.76 28.44 -16.78
CA LEU A 313 12.27 28.48 -18.16
C LEU A 313 13.30 29.59 -18.36
N ALA A 314 13.03 30.78 -17.82
CA ALA A 314 13.98 31.91 -17.85
C ALA A 314 15.29 31.56 -17.12
N SER A 315 15.20 30.92 -15.96
CA SER A 315 16.35 30.47 -15.19
C SER A 315 17.18 29.43 -15.94
N ILE A 316 16.56 28.48 -16.63
CA ILE A 316 17.24 27.51 -17.50
C ILE A 316 17.93 28.21 -18.68
N ALA A 317 17.24 29.12 -19.35
CA ALA A 317 17.79 29.88 -20.47
C ALA A 317 19.01 30.74 -20.04
N PHE A 318 18.89 31.43 -18.89
CA PHE A 318 19.96 32.22 -18.30
C PHE A 318 21.19 31.36 -17.97
N ALA A 319 21.00 30.21 -17.34
CA ALA A 319 22.08 29.27 -17.04
C ALA A 319 22.81 28.78 -18.31
N LYS A 320 22.10 28.64 -19.42
CA LYS A 320 22.63 28.27 -20.74
C LYS A 320 23.23 29.44 -21.52
N LYS A 321 23.18 30.64 -20.96
CA LYS A 321 23.62 31.89 -21.60
C LYS A 321 22.81 32.28 -22.86
N ASP A 322 21.57 31.78 -22.96
CA ASP A 322 20.59 32.24 -23.90
C ASP A 322 19.87 33.49 -23.33
N LEU A 323 20.61 34.60 -23.38
CA LEU A 323 20.21 35.81 -22.67
C LEU A 323 18.95 36.47 -23.30
N GLU A 324 18.77 36.38 -24.60
CA GLU A 324 17.58 36.93 -25.27
C GLU A 324 16.32 36.22 -24.82
N GLU A 325 16.32 34.88 -24.83
CA GLU A 325 15.19 34.12 -24.39
C GLU A 325 14.95 34.29 -22.87
N ALA A 326 16.02 34.32 -22.06
CA ALA A 326 15.91 34.59 -20.63
C ALA A 326 15.24 35.94 -20.35
N LYS A 327 15.68 37.02 -21.02
CA LYS A 327 15.12 38.36 -20.89
C LYS A 327 13.64 38.40 -21.25
N ARG A 328 13.26 37.76 -22.37
CA ARG A 328 11.89 37.65 -22.83
C ARG A 328 11.01 36.97 -21.76
N LEU A 329 11.45 35.83 -21.23
CA LEU A 329 10.70 35.05 -20.25
C LEU A 329 10.60 35.75 -18.89
N PHE A 330 11.69 36.38 -18.38
CA PHE A 330 11.62 37.20 -17.17
C PHE A 330 10.63 38.38 -17.34
N SER A 331 10.57 38.98 -18.53
CA SER A 331 9.58 40.05 -18.81
C SER A 331 8.15 39.54 -18.69
N LEU A 332 7.85 38.32 -19.18
CA LEU A 332 6.52 37.70 -19.02
C LEU A 332 6.18 37.44 -17.54
N VAL A 333 7.16 37.06 -16.71
CA VAL A 333 6.94 36.94 -15.27
C VAL A 333 6.57 38.28 -14.65
N LEU A 334 7.24 39.36 -15.05
CA LEU A 334 7.00 40.70 -14.52
C LEU A 334 5.64 41.30 -14.98
N GLU A 335 5.17 40.92 -16.17
CA GLU A 335 3.86 41.32 -16.70
C GLU A 335 2.70 40.61 -15.97
N SER A 336 2.93 39.43 -15.40
CA SER A 336 1.88 38.67 -14.71
C SER A 336 1.47 39.23 -13.34
N GLY A 337 2.07 40.33 -12.88
CA GLY A 337 1.74 41.03 -11.66
C GLY A 337 2.64 40.69 -10.48
N ASP A 338 2.09 40.69 -9.27
CA ASP A 338 2.84 40.43 -8.06
C ASP A 338 3.03 38.93 -7.81
N THR A 339 4.27 38.45 -7.97
CA THR A 339 4.64 37.05 -7.80
C THR A 339 5.86 36.94 -6.87
N LYS A 340 6.02 35.80 -6.24
CA LYS A 340 7.22 35.49 -5.42
C LYS A 340 8.53 35.57 -6.21
N PHE A 341 8.48 35.60 -7.52
CA PHE A 341 9.64 35.64 -8.41
C PHE A 341 9.95 37.05 -8.93
N ARG A 342 9.16 38.06 -8.56
CA ARG A 342 9.25 39.42 -9.10
C ARG A 342 10.63 40.04 -8.85
N GLU A 343 11.11 39.93 -7.62
CA GLU A 343 12.42 40.48 -7.23
C GLU A 343 13.56 39.87 -8.03
N GLU A 344 13.64 38.54 -8.08
CA GLU A 344 14.69 37.83 -8.83
C GLU A 344 14.57 38.07 -10.34
N SER A 345 13.37 38.18 -10.88
CA SER A 345 13.15 38.48 -12.30
C SER A 345 13.65 39.88 -12.68
N TRP A 346 13.44 40.88 -11.83
CA TRP A 346 14.03 42.20 -12.05
C TRP A 346 15.56 42.16 -11.95
N ALA A 347 16.12 41.45 -11.00
CA ALA A 347 17.54 41.32 -10.84
C ALA A 347 18.20 40.71 -12.08
N ARG A 348 17.69 39.59 -12.56
CA ARG A 348 18.23 38.92 -13.76
C ARG A 348 18.00 39.71 -15.05
N LYS A 349 16.84 40.32 -15.21
CA LYS A 349 16.56 41.17 -16.35
C LYS A 349 17.54 42.36 -16.40
N ALA A 350 17.73 43.05 -15.30
CA ALA A 350 18.67 44.18 -15.23
C ALA A 350 20.13 43.75 -15.52
N GLU A 351 20.53 42.58 -15.02
CA GLU A 351 21.84 42.00 -15.29
C GLU A 351 22.05 41.71 -16.79
N ILE A 352 21.06 41.11 -17.46
CA ILE A 352 21.08 40.81 -18.88
C ILE A 352 21.18 42.10 -19.70
N GLU A 353 20.34 43.09 -19.43
CA GLU A 353 20.31 44.38 -20.13
C GLU A 353 21.66 45.12 -19.98
N TYR A 354 22.30 45.05 -18.80
CA TYR A 354 23.62 45.58 -18.58
C TYR A 354 24.68 44.86 -19.39
N LEU A 355 24.63 43.52 -19.48
CA LEU A 355 25.56 42.71 -20.29
C LEU A 355 25.40 42.98 -21.78
N ASP A 356 24.18 43.23 -22.24
CA ASP A 356 23.82 43.61 -23.62
C ASP A 356 24.25 45.06 -23.93
N LYS A 357 24.78 45.79 -22.95
CA LYS A 357 25.14 47.20 -23.05
C LYS A 357 23.96 48.16 -23.28
N ASP A 358 22.73 47.68 -23.04
CA ASP A 358 21.56 48.53 -23.00
C ASP A 358 21.42 49.17 -21.62
N TYR A 359 22.30 50.13 -21.38
CA TYR A 359 22.39 50.77 -20.07
C TYR A 359 21.17 51.59 -19.68
N ALA A 360 20.38 52.06 -20.69
CA ALA A 360 19.15 52.76 -20.42
C ALA A 360 18.07 51.85 -19.91
N ALA A 361 17.85 50.67 -20.52
CA ALA A 361 16.91 49.68 -20.06
C ALA A 361 17.39 49.07 -18.69
N ALA A 362 18.66 48.76 -18.56
CA ALA A 362 19.24 48.26 -17.32
C ALA A 362 19.00 49.22 -16.13
N MET A 363 19.16 50.53 -16.35
CA MET A 363 18.90 51.54 -15.32
C MET A 363 17.43 51.50 -14.83
N GLU A 364 16.50 51.39 -15.75
CA GLU A 364 15.08 51.28 -15.36
C GLU A 364 14.78 49.98 -14.64
N SER A 365 15.31 48.86 -15.09
CA SER A 365 15.18 47.57 -14.41
C SER A 365 15.81 47.55 -13.01
N PHE A 366 16.97 48.20 -12.82
CA PHE A 366 17.58 48.35 -11.49
C PHE A 366 16.80 49.29 -10.57
N LYS A 367 16.10 50.32 -11.08
CA LYS A 367 15.16 51.15 -10.30
C LYS A 367 13.99 50.32 -9.81
N HIS A 368 13.41 49.51 -10.69
CA HIS A 368 12.33 48.59 -10.31
C HIS A 368 12.80 47.58 -9.27
N LEU A 369 13.96 46.99 -9.44
CA LEU A 369 14.58 46.10 -8.45
C LEU A 369 14.75 46.81 -7.11
N GLN A 370 15.26 48.02 -7.10
CA GLN A 370 15.47 48.82 -5.87
C GLN A 370 14.14 49.05 -5.12
N ALA A 371 13.02 49.21 -5.86
CA ALA A 371 11.71 49.44 -5.27
C ALA A 371 11.08 48.17 -4.65
N VAL A 372 11.42 46.96 -5.14
CA VAL A 372 10.81 45.71 -4.69
C VAL A 372 11.74 44.81 -3.90
N ALA A 373 13.05 45.08 -3.89
CA ALA A 373 14.01 44.21 -3.26
C ALA A 373 13.86 44.12 -1.74
N GLU A 374 13.69 42.92 -1.24
CA GLU A 374 13.73 42.58 0.19
C GLU A 374 15.04 41.89 0.55
N ASN A 375 15.60 41.09 -0.37
CA ASN A 375 16.86 40.41 -0.18
C ASN A 375 18.02 41.43 -0.14
N PRO A 376 18.92 41.40 0.88
CA PRO A 376 20.06 42.29 0.98
C PRO A 376 20.98 42.29 -0.23
N GLU A 377 21.20 41.13 -0.86
CA GLU A 377 22.05 40.99 -2.05
C GLU A 377 21.44 41.74 -3.25
N ASN A 378 20.15 41.63 -3.46
CA ASN A 378 19.44 42.31 -4.52
C ASN A 378 19.34 43.84 -4.27
N LYS A 379 19.24 44.27 -3.01
CA LYS A 379 19.36 45.71 -2.63
C LYS A 379 20.70 46.27 -3.01
N GLU A 380 21.76 45.52 -2.75
CA GLU A 380 23.13 45.95 -3.10
C GLU A 380 23.33 45.90 -4.62
N ALA A 381 22.89 44.83 -5.30
CA ALA A 381 22.95 44.72 -6.76
C ALA A 381 22.23 45.88 -7.46
N ALA A 382 21.04 46.28 -6.97
CA ALA A 382 20.30 47.41 -7.52
C ALA A 382 21.10 48.73 -7.41
N LYS A 383 21.68 49.02 -6.23
CA LYS A 383 22.49 50.23 -6.01
C LYS A 383 23.72 50.24 -6.89
N LEU A 384 24.50 49.18 -6.91
CA LEU A 384 25.68 49.03 -7.72
C LEU A 384 25.39 49.10 -9.21
N GLY A 385 24.30 48.47 -9.67
CA GLY A 385 23.84 48.51 -11.04
C GLY A 385 23.51 49.94 -11.50
N LEU A 386 22.75 50.67 -10.68
CA LEU A 386 22.44 52.09 -10.97
C LEU A 386 23.69 52.95 -11.08
N MET A 387 24.64 52.79 -10.14
CA MET A 387 25.92 53.53 -10.19
C MET A 387 26.71 53.21 -11.44
N ARG A 388 26.81 51.93 -11.82
CA ARG A 388 27.55 51.50 -13.04
C ARG A 388 26.92 52.03 -14.31
N CYS A 389 25.57 51.94 -14.46
CA CYS A 389 24.85 52.49 -15.61
C CYS A 389 25.06 54.01 -15.72
N ALA A 390 24.99 54.75 -14.60
CA ALA A 390 25.23 56.18 -14.59
C ALA A 390 26.68 56.54 -15.00
N ALA A 391 27.66 55.82 -14.50
CA ALA A 391 29.07 56.07 -14.84
C ALA A 391 29.35 55.90 -16.34
N VAL A 392 28.76 54.87 -16.97
CA VAL A 392 28.92 54.64 -18.43
C VAL A 392 28.20 55.73 -19.24
N SER A 393 27.02 56.14 -18.81
CA SER A 393 26.30 57.24 -19.48
C SER A 393 27.07 58.59 -19.45
N TYR A 394 27.78 58.86 -18.38
CA TYR A 394 28.65 60.05 -18.28
C TYR A 394 29.90 59.98 -19.14
N THR A 395 30.46 58.79 -19.39
CA THR A 395 31.64 58.63 -20.26
C THR A 395 31.33 58.73 -21.75
N HIS A 396 30.10 58.47 -22.15
CA HIS A 396 29.63 58.59 -23.55
C HIS A 396 29.18 60.03 -23.93
N LEU A 397 29.09 60.95 -22.95
CA LEU A 397 28.71 62.37 -23.18
C LEU A 397 29.95 63.27 -23.24
N ARG A 398 31.17 62.75 -23.16
CA ARG A 398 32.43 63.40 -23.41
C ARG A 398 33.06 62.87 -24.70
#